data_50d33e4b686ef015d776e2e4480b1628
#
_entry.id   50d33e4b686ef015d776e2e4480b1628
#
_cell.length_a   1.000
_cell.length_b   1.000
_cell.length_c   1.000
_cell.angle_alpha   90.00
_cell.angle_beta   90.00
_cell.angle_gamma   90.00
#
_symmetry.space_group_name_H-M   'P 1'
#
loop_
_entity.id
_entity.type
_entity.pdbx_description
1 polymer ?
#
loop_
_entity_poly.entity_id
_entity_poly.type
_entity_poly.pdbx_seq_one_letter_code
_entity_poly.pdbx_strand_id
1 'polypeptide(L)'
;MLKPERPSNPIEKPSILILGTRGIPASHGGFETFAERLALFLAGRGWKVGVYCQKEVERVGERVTIDTWRGIELITIEVASRGPRATLEFDWQCVLDAARRPGVCLVLGYNGAVFLTWLRLMRRRIITNMDGIEWRRPKWGPAARAWFWLNEWIGAWLSQRLIADHPAIADHLATRRPRSAIATIAYGADPVTSAPEEPVRALGLEPGKYLVSIARIEPDNNILPIIEAFRRRDRGDMKLVVLGTLNDEIPYHRAVREAAGTTVIMPGAIYDQATVKALRYHARAYMHGHTVGGTNPSLVEALAAGNMVIAHDNRYNRWVAGEAAIYFNDTDSLSARIDEALADDALVARCSKAARARAREAFRWEDVLSAYEK
;
A
#
# COMPACT_ATOMS: atom_id res chain seq x y z
N MET A 1 -21.17 24.78 54.92
CA MET A 1 -20.03 23.91 54.61
C MET A 1 -20.18 23.44 53.16
N LEU A 2 -19.46 24.05 52.22
CA LEU A 2 -19.39 23.64 50.84
C LEU A 2 -18.53 22.38 50.76
N LYS A 3 -19.05 21.31 50.15
CA LYS A 3 -18.25 20.10 49.85
C LYS A 3 -17.14 20.46 48.85
N PRO A 4 -15.90 20.04 49.07
CA PRO A 4 -14.84 20.26 48.09
C PRO A 4 -15.21 19.51 46.79
N GLU A 5 -15.21 20.22 45.65
CA GLU A 5 -15.29 19.65 44.34
C GLU A 5 -14.12 18.65 44.18
N ARG A 6 -14.44 17.42 43.78
CA ARG A 6 -13.41 16.43 43.38
C ARG A 6 -12.66 16.99 42.20
N PRO A 7 -11.31 17.00 42.22
CA PRO A 7 -10.55 17.38 41.03
C PRO A 7 -10.98 16.49 39.88
N SER A 8 -11.38 17.12 38.77
CA SER A 8 -11.64 16.41 37.51
C SER A 8 -10.39 15.62 37.13
N ASN A 9 -10.50 14.29 37.10
CA ASN A 9 -9.42 13.45 36.58
C ASN A 9 -9.01 14.00 35.19
N PRO A 10 -7.72 14.25 34.96
CA PRO A 10 -7.27 14.67 33.63
C PRO A 10 -7.75 13.61 32.62
N ILE A 11 -8.49 14.04 31.64
CA ILE A 11 -8.97 13.15 30.54
C ILE A 11 -7.72 12.47 29.99
N GLU A 12 -7.57 11.18 30.25
CA GLU A 12 -6.42 10.41 29.81
C GLU A 12 -6.41 10.43 28.26
N LYS A 13 -5.34 10.97 27.68
CA LYS A 13 -5.22 11.10 26.23
C LYS A 13 -5.38 9.70 25.59
N PRO A 14 -6.18 9.55 24.55
CA PRO A 14 -6.32 8.27 23.87
C PRO A 14 -4.94 7.82 23.36
N SER A 15 -4.70 6.51 23.38
CA SER A 15 -3.42 5.93 22.96
C SER A 15 -3.60 4.80 21.96
N ILE A 16 -2.68 4.73 21.00
CA ILE A 16 -2.66 3.73 19.93
C ILE A 16 -1.24 3.20 19.71
N LEU A 17 -1.15 1.90 19.47
CA LEU A 17 0.07 1.21 19.08
C LEU A 17 -0.13 0.66 17.66
N ILE A 18 0.75 1.01 16.74
CA ILE A 18 0.70 0.57 15.33
C ILE A 18 1.73 -0.54 15.13
N LEU A 19 1.25 -1.75 14.80
CA LEU A 19 2.02 -2.96 14.57
C LEU A 19 1.88 -3.40 13.09
N GLY A 20 2.77 -4.29 12.64
CA GLY A 20 2.68 -4.89 11.29
C GLY A 20 3.24 -4.02 10.18
N THR A 21 4.07 -3.04 10.52
CA THR A 21 4.86 -2.23 9.58
C THR A 21 6.35 -2.36 9.91
N ARG A 22 7.22 -2.14 8.94
CA ARG A 22 8.68 -2.13 9.20
C ARG A 22 9.15 -0.88 9.92
N GLY A 23 8.28 0.13 10.06
CA GLY A 23 8.54 1.34 10.82
C GLY A 23 8.40 2.63 10.02
N ILE A 24 8.55 3.73 10.75
CA ILE A 24 8.55 5.10 10.23
C ILE A 24 9.85 5.81 10.68
N PRO A 25 10.33 6.87 9.99
CA PRO A 25 9.80 7.45 8.74
C PRO A 25 9.75 6.44 7.58
N ALA A 26 8.72 6.57 6.73
CA ALA A 26 8.51 5.65 5.62
C ALA A 26 9.63 5.78 4.59
N SER A 27 10.38 4.70 4.39
CA SER A 27 11.39 4.61 3.34
C SER A 27 10.86 3.94 2.07
N HIS A 28 9.89 3.03 2.23
CA HIS A 28 9.25 2.29 1.13
C HIS A 28 8.02 1.54 1.66
N GLY A 29 7.09 1.22 0.76
CA GLY A 29 5.91 0.43 1.10
C GLY A 29 4.65 1.23 1.42
N GLY A 30 3.49 0.65 1.12
CA GLY A 30 2.20 1.28 1.34
C GLY A 30 1.82 1.36 2.82
N PHE A 31 2.14 0.32 3.60
CA PHE A 31 1.85 0.30 5.04
C PHE A 31 2.72 1.28 5.83
N GLU A 32 3.99 1.45 5.47
CA GLU A 32 4.88 2.43 6.08
C GLU A 32 4.40 3.85 5.84
N THR A 33 4.04 4.17 4.59
CA THR A 33 3.47 5.49 4.24
C THR A 33 2.15 5.74 4.98
N PHE A 34 1.27 4.73 5.03
CA PHE A 34 0.01 4.82 5.77
C PHE A 34 0.25 5.02 7.27
N ALA A 35 1.13 4.20 7.88
CA ALA A 35 1.44 4.28 9.32
C ALA A 35 2.01 5.63 9.70
N GLU A 36 2.93 6.20 8.89
CA GLU A 36 3.47 7.54 9.10
C GLU A 36 2.38 8.61 9.05
N ARG A 37 1.53 8.57 8.01
CA ARG A 37 0.43 9.53 7.86
C ARG A 37 -0.55 9.45 9.02
N LEU A 38 -0.96 8.25 9.41
CA LEU A 38 -1.89 8.04 10.53
C LEU A 38 -1.26 8.49 11.85
N ALA A 39 0.00 8.14 12.10
CA ALA A 39 0.69 8.50 13.33
C ALA A 39 0.81 10.02 13.48
N LEU A 40 1.21 10.75 12.43
CA LEU A 40 1.28 12.20 12.42
C LEU A 40 -0.09 12.86 12.61
N PHE A 41 -1.12 12.34 11.95
CA PHE A 41 -2.48 12.85 12.05
C PHE A 41 -3.04 12.70 13.48
N LEU A 42 -2.89 11.53 14.09
CA LEU A 42 -3.37 11.26 15.44
C LEU A 42 -2.56 12.02 16.51
N ALA A 43 -1.24 12.09 16.37
CA ALA A 43 -0.38 12.88 17.27
C ALA A 43 -0.77 14.37 17.23
N GLY A 44 -1.06 14.93 16.05
CA GLY A 44 -1.56 16.29 15.88
C GLY A 44 -2.93 16.54 16.55
N ARG A 45 -3.70 15.48 16.80
CA ARG A 45 -4.98 15.50 17.52
C ARG A 45 -4.86 15.13 18.99
N GLY A 46 -3.65 15.03 19.51
CA GLY A 46 -3.37 14.82 20.92
C GLY A 46 -3.37 13.36 21.37
N TRP A 47 -3.39 12.39 20.45
CA TRP A 47 -3.21 10.99 20.80
C TRP A 47 -1.77 10.70 21.22
N LYS A 48 -1.59 9.74 22.12
CA LYS A 48 -0.29 9.09 22.35
C LYS A 48 -0.13 7.98 21.33
N VAL A 49 0.85 8.12 20.44
CA VAL A 49 1.06 7.19 19.32
C VAL A 49 2.40 6.49 19.48
N GLY A 50 2.39 5.15 19.48
CA GLY A 50 3.58 4.32 19.39
C GLY A 50 3.57 3.54 18.07
N VAL A 51 4.71 3.51 17.36
CA VAL A 51 4.87 2.76 16.11
C VAL A 51 6.03 1.78 16.28
N TYR A 52 5.76 0.50 16.01
CA TYR A 52 6.79 -0.53 16.04
C TYR A 52 7.65 -0.47 14.78
N CYS A 53 8.98 -0.45 14.98
CA CYS A 53 9.99 -0.36 13.94
C CYS A 53 10.89 -1.58 13.99
N GLN A 54 11.12 -2.23 12.85
CA GLN A 54 12.01 -3.39 12.73
C GLN A 54 13.45 -2.95 12.47
N LYS A 55 14.40 -3.51 13.22
CA LYS A 55 15.83 -3.35 12.99
C LYS A 55 16.49 -4.73 12.91
N GLU A 56 16.97 -5.08 11.73
CA GLU A 56 17.74 -6.32 11.54
C GLU A 56 19.18 -6.11 12.04
N VAL A 57 19.66 -7.04 12.87
CA VAL A 57 21.00 -7.02 13.46
C VAL A 57 21.63 -8.40 13.35
N GLU A 58 22.97 -8.48 13.41
CA GLU A 58 23.65 -9.78 13.43
C GLU A 58 23.46 -10.49 14.79
N ARG A 59 23.46 -9.71 15.87
CA ARG A 59 23.26 -10.18 17.23
C ARG A 59 22.39 -9.17 17.98
N VAL A 60 21.37 -9.66 18.65
CA VAL A 60 20.49 -8.83 19.46
C VAL A 60 21.25 -8.30 20.68
N GLY A 61 21.27 -6.98 20.81
CA GLY A 61 21.75 -6.28 21.99
C GLY A 61 20.59 -5.94 22.93
N GLU A 62 20.09 -4.72 22.81
CA GLU A 62 18.88 -4.29 23.52
C GLU A 62 17.66 -4.61 22.64
N ARG A 63 16.83 -5.57 23.08
CA ARG A 63 15.70 -6.08 22.29
C ARG A 63 14.70 -5.00 21.90
N VAL A 64 14.46 -4.04 22.79
CA VAL A 64 13.47 -2.97 22.60
C VAL A 64 14.10 -1.63 22.94
N THR A 65 14.20 -0.73 22.01
CA THR A 65 14.63 0.64 22.22
C THR A 65 13.51 1.61 21.88
N ILE A 66 13.45 2.75 22.57
CA ILE A 66 12.40 3.75 22.35
C ILE A 66 13.05 5.07 22.01
N ASP A 67 12.60 5.63 20.90
CA ASP A 67 12.98 6.95 20.44
C ASP A 67 11.74 7.82 20.23
N THR A 68 11.92 9.12 20.06
CA THR A 68 10.82 10.06 19.78
C THR A 68 11.06 10.77 18.45
N TRP A 69 10.10 10.65 17.55
CA TRP A 69 10.11 11.35 16.27
C TRP A 69 8.81 12.14 16.09
N ARG A 70 8.90 13.47 15.99
CA ARG A 70 7.74 14.38 15.83
C ARG A 70 6.60 14.13 16.85
N GLY A 71 6.95 13.79 18.09
CA GLY A 71 5.98 13.50 19.14
C GLY A 71 5.37 12.09 19.13
N ILE A 72 5.89 11.21 18.27
CA ILE A 72 5.50 9.80 18.13
C ILE A 72 6.59 8.94 18.78
N GLU A 73 6.23 7.94 19.58
CA GLU A 73 7.16 6.92 20.06
C GLU A 73 7.52 5.95 18.94
N LEU A 74 8.80 5.85 18.60
CA LEU A 74 9.35 4.80 17.75
C LEU A 74 9.84 3.66 18.65
N ILE A 75 9.12 2.53 18.60
CA ILE A 75 9.44 1.34 19.41
C ILE A 75 10.21 0.39 18.52
N THR A 76 11.54 0.48 18.56
CA THR A 76 12.42 -0.32 17.70
C THR A 76 12.66 -1.69 18.32
N ILE A 77 12.36 -2.75 17.55
CA ILE A 77 12.60 -4.14 17.91
C ILE A 77 13.78 -4.67 17.10
N GLU A 78 14.86 -5.09 17.78
CA GLU A 78 15.97 -5.78 17.15
C GLU A 78 15.62 -7.24 16.88
N VAL A 79 15.88 -7.70 15.65
CA VAL A 79 15.69 -9.09 15.20
C VAL A 79 17.00 -9.61 14.59
N ALA A 80 17.40 -10.84 14.95
CA ALA A 80 18.59 -11.49 14.43
C ALA A 80 18.27 -12.49 13.30
N SER A 81 17.02 -12.89 13.13
CA SER A 81 16.55 -13.73 12.04
C SER A 81 16.57 -12.97 10.71
N ARG A 82 16.58 -13.70 9.59
CA ARG A 82 16.53 -13.13 8.24
C ARG A 82 15.32 -13.65 7.45
N GLY A 83 14.91 -12.89 6.43
CA GLY A 83 13.81 -13.26 5.54
C GLY A 83 12.48 -13.43 6.28
N PRO A 84 11.64 -14.42 5.91
CA PRO A 84 10.32 -14.61 6.52
C PRO A 84 10.34 -14.86 8.04
N ARG A 85 11.44 -15.46 8.57
CA ARG A 85 11.61 -15.66 10.01
C ARG A 85 11.79 -14.36 10.77
N ALA A 86 12.46 -13.38 10.17
CA ALA A 86 12.62 -12.05 10.78
C ALA A 86 11.25 -11.37 11.00
N THR A 87 10.34 -11.50 10.05
CA THR A 87 8.97 -10.98 10.18
C THR A 87 8.23 -11.64 11.34
N LEU A 88 8.28 -12.98 11.45
CA LEU A 88 7.60 -13.69 12.55
C LEU A 88 8.23 -13.37 13.92
N GLU A 89 9.56 -13.27 13.99
CA GLU A 89 10.25 -12.85 15.21
C GLU A 89 9.84 -11.44 15.61
N PHE A 90 9.84 -10.52 14.66
CA PHE A 90 9.42 -9.14 14.87
C PHE A 90 7.97 -9.06 15.37
N ASP A 91 7.02 -9.68 14.66
CA ASP A 91 5.60 -9.68 15.03
C ASP A 91 5.37 -10.22 16.44
N TRP A 92 6.06 -11.31 16.80
CA TRP A 92 5.97 -11.87 18.15
C TRP A 92 6.50 -10.94 19.23
N GLN A 93 7.67 -10.31 19.01
CA GLN A 93 8.25 -9.36 19.97
C GLN A 93 7.39 -8.10 20.11
N CYS A 94 6.84 -7.59 19.01
CA CYS A 94 5.88 -6.47 19.05
C CYS A 94 4.67 -6.81 19.92
N VAL A 95 4.11 -8.01 19.77
CA VAL A 95 2.96 -8.48 20.56
C VAL A 95 3.31 -8.58 22.06
N LEU A 96 4.48 -9.12 22.41
CA LEU A 96 4.92 -9.22 23.81
C LEU A 96 5.07 -7.85 24.47
N ASP A 97 5.64 -6.88 23.78
CA ASP A 97 5.81 -5.53 24.30
C ASP A 97 4.45 -4.79 24.34
N ALA A 98 3.65 -4.84 23.25
CA ALA A 98 2.34 -4.19 23.19
C ALA A 98 1.35 -4.71 24.24
N ALA A 99 1.47 -5.96 24.67
CA ALA A 99 0.64 -6.54 25.73
C ALA A 99 0.78 -5.78 27.06
N ARG A 100 1.92 -5.14 27.31
CA ARG A 100 2.27 -4.42 28.55
C ARG A 100 1.98 -2.92 28.48
N ARG A 101 1.72 -2.37 27.28
CA ARG A 101 1.50 -0.93 27.08
C ARG A 101 0.01 -0.58 27.03
N PRO A 102 -0.41 0.62 27.42
CA PRO A 102 -1.79 1.09 27.27
C PRO A 102 -2.12 1.37 25.79
N GLY A 103 -3.43 1.44 25.48
CA GLY A 103 -3.92 1.87 24.16
C GLY A 103 -4.53 0.75 23.31
N VAL A 104 -5.02 1.13 22.15
CA VAL A 104 -5.56 0.22 21.13
C VAL A 104 -4.42 -0.27 20.27
N CYS A 105 -4.39 -1.57 19.92
CA CYS A 105 -3.44 -2.15 19.00
C CYS A 105 -4.05 -2.13 17.59
N LEU A 106 -3.53 -1.30 16.71
CA LEU A 106 -3.81 -1.33 15.27
C LEU A 106 -2.76 -2.22 14.59
N VAL A 107 -3.21 -3.32 14.01
CA VAL A 107 -2.34 -4.29 13.34
C VAL A 107 -2.53 -4.17 11.84
N LEU A 108 -1.43 -3.93 11.11
CA LEU A 108 -1.42 -3.81 9.66
C LEU A 108 -1.02 -5.15 9.03
N GLY A 109 -1.97 -5.81 8.37
CA GLY A 109 -1.82 -7.15 7.85
C GLY A 109 -2.15 -8.24 8.89
N TYR A 110 -2.29 -9.47 8.43
CA TYR A 110 -2.67 -10.62 9.27
C TYR A 110 -1.64 -11.77 9.23
N ASN A 111 -0.44 -11.52 8.72
CA ASN A 111 0.56 -12.57 8.47
C ASN A 111 0.99 -13.31 9.75
N GLY A 112 1.05 -12.60 10.88
CA GLY A 112 1.36 -13.10 12.21
C GLY A 112 0.14 -13.12 13.15
N ALA A 113 -1.10 -13.22 12.63
CA ALA A 113 -2.31 -13.07 13.45
C ALA A 113 -2.45 -14.12 14.57
N VAL A 114 -1.81 -15.28 14.46
CA VAL A 114 -1.72 -16.27 15.54
C VAL A 114 -1.18 -15.68 16.83
N PHE A 115 -0.25 -14.73 16.76
CA PHE A 115 0.34 -14.08 17.94
C PHE A 115 -0.64 -13.12 18.63
N LEU A 116 -1.67 -12.61 17.93
CA LEU A 116 -2.71 -11.78 18.51
C LEU A 116 -3.51 -12.48 19.62
N THR A 117 -3.42 -13.81 19.66
CA THR A 117 -3.97 -14.61 20.78
C THR A 117 -3.44 -14.13 22.13
N TRP A 118 -2.15 -13.77 22.20
CA TRP A 118 -1.54 -13.24 23.40
C TRP A 118 -2.10 -11.88 23.79
N LEU A 119 -2.26 -10.95 22.84
CA LEU A 119 -2.91 -9.66 23.10
C LEU A 119 -4.35 -9.85 23.58
N ARG A 120 -5.06 -10.83 23.06
CA ARG A 120 -6.44 -11.14 23.44
C ARG A 120 -6.53 -11.70 24.87
N LEU A 121 -5.62 -12.58 25.26
CA LEU A 121 -5.48 -13.10 26.63
C LEU A 121 -5.18 -11.96 27.61
N MET A 122 -4.33 -11.02 27.22
CA MET A 122 -4.01 -9.82 28.00
C MET A 122 -5.08 -8.73 27.92
N ARG A 123 -6.28 -9.05 27.37
CA ARG A 123 -7.46 -8.17 27.27
C ARG A 123 -7.20 -6.87 26.50
N ARG A 124 -6.25 -6.88 25.55
CA ARG A 124 -5.97 -5.71 24.72
C ARG A 124 -7.08 -5.53 23.67
N ARG A 125 -7.35 -4.28 23.29
CA ARG A 125 -8.21 -3.96 22.15
C ARG A 125 -7.39 -4.07 20.87
N ILE A 126 -7.89 -4.83 19.89
CA ILE A 126 -7.21 -5.13 18.63
C ILE A 126 -8.11 -4.69 17.48
N ILE A 127 -7.57 -3.89 16.60
CA ILE A 127 -8.15 -3.55 15.29
C ILE A 127 -7.16 -4.03 14.25
N THR A 128 -7.62 -4.80 13.26
CA THR A 128 -6.73 -5.30 12.20
C THR A 128 -7.16 -4.79 10.83
N ASN A 129 -6.24 -4.13 10.14
CA ASN A 129 -6.35 -3.91 8.71
C ASN A 129 -5.96 -5.23 8.02
N MET A 130 -6.93 -5.85 7.34
CA MET A 130 -6.78 -7.22 6.81
C MET A 130 -6.06 -7.28 5.46
N ASP A 131 -5.64 -6.12 4.90
CA ASP A 131 -4.97 -6.07 3.60
C ASP A 131 -5.76 -6.82 2.50
N GLY A 132 -5.06 -7.42 1.54
CA GLY A 132 -5.63 -8.27 0.50
C GLY A 132 -5.77 -9.74 0.91
N ILE A 133 -6.25 -10.58 0.00
CA ILE A 133 -6.41 -12.02 0.21
C ILE A 133 -5.08 -12.73 -0.13
N GLU A 134 -4.09 -12.67 0.80
CA GLU A 134 -2.72 -13.15 0.53
C GLU A 134 -2.66 -14.63 0.13
N TRP A 135 -3.43 -15.50 0.75
CA TRP A 135 -3.41 -16.92 0.44
C TRP A 135 -3.89 -17.27 -0.98
N ARG A 136 -4.55 -16.35 -1.69
CA ARG A 136 -4.95 -16.54 -3.09
C ARG A 136 -3.85 -16.19 -4.08
N ARG A 137 -2.76 -15.55 -3.65
CA ARG A 137 -1.69 -15.14 -4.55
C ARG A 137 -0.93 -16.36 -5.12
N PRO A 138 -0.75 -16.42 -6.45
CA PRO A 138 -0.09 -17.55 -7.12
C PRO A 138 1.34 -17.83 -6.65
N LYS A 139 2.06 -16.80 -6.19
CA LYS A 139 3.45 -16.89 -5.73
C LYS A 139 3.65 -17.79 -4.50
N TRP A 140 2.59 -18.06 -3.73
CA TRP A 140 2.69 -18.83 -2.51
C TRP A 140 2.47 -20.32 -2.75
N GLY A 141 3.38 -21.14 -2.24
CA GLY A 141 3.22 -22.60 -2.19
C GLY A 141 2.12 -23.04 -1.20
N PRO A 142 1.72 -24.33 -1.23
CA PRO A 142 0.58 -24.83 -0.43
C PRO A 142 0.70 -24.55 1.08
N ALA A 143 1.89 -24.74 1.65
CA ALA A 143 2.11 -24.51 3.08
C ALA A 143 1.93 -23.03 3.47
N ALA A 144 2.47 -22.10 2.68
CA ALA A 144 2.30 -20.68 2.91
C ALA A 144 0.83 -20.24 2.72
N ARG A 145 0.12 -20.80 1.73
CA ARG A 145 -1.31 -20.56 1.53
C ARG A 145 -2.14 -21.02 2.73
N ALA A 146 -1.85 -22.21 3.26
CA ALA A 146 -2.52 -22.75 4.46
C ALA A 146 -2.24 -21.84 5.68
N TRP A 147 -0.99 -21.38 5.84
CA TRP A 147 -0.60 -20.44 6.89
C TRP A 147 -1.39 -19.13 6.82
N PHE A 148 -1.42 -18.46 5.65
CA PHE A 148 -2.16 -17.21 5.47
C PHE A 148 -3.67 -17.41 5.63
N TRP A 149 -4.22 -18.51 5.12
CA TRP A 149 -5.63 -18.83 5.29
C TRP A 149 -6.01 -18.99 6.78
N LEU A 150 -5.19 -19.71 7.54
CA LEU A 150 -5.40 -19.88 8.98
C LEU A 150 -5.29 -18.53 9.72
N ASN A 151 -4.25 -17.76 9.42
CA ASN A 151 -4.06 -16.44 10.05
C ASN A 151 -5.16 -15.44 9.68
N GLU A 152 -5.74 -15.51 8.48
CA GLU A 152 -6.92 -14.70 8.11
C GLU A 152 -8.10 -15.01 9.05
N TRP A 153 -8.39 -16.29 9.30
CA TRP A 153 -9.43 -16.69 10.24
C TRP A 153 -9.13 -16.23 11.67
N ILE A 154 -7.93 -16.48 12.15
CA ILE A 154 -7.52 -16.09 13.50
C ILE A 154 -7.60 -14.57 13.68
N GLY A 155 -7.04 -13.79 12.76
CA GLY A 155 -7.10 -12.34 12.79
C GLY A 155 -8.53 -11.79 12.77
N ALA A 156 -9.39 -12.39 11.93
CA ALA A 156 -10.79 -12.03 11.85
C ALA A 156 -11.53 -12.22 13.19
N TRP A 157 -11.26 -13.29 13.94
CA TRP A 157 -11.97 -13.58 15.19
C TRP A 157 -11.34 -12.96 16.44
N LEU A 158 -10.04 -12.75 16.48
CA LEU A 158 -9.37 -12.13 17.62
C LEU A 158 -9.54 -10.62 17.68
N SER A 159 -9.73 -9.95 16.52
CA SER A 159 -9.90 -8.51 16.44
C SER A 159 -11.33 -8.08 16.79
N GLN A 160 -11.50 -6.97 17.50
CA GLN A 160 -12.80 -6.38 17.76
C GLN A 160 -13.40 -5.73 16.51
N ARG A 161 -12.54 -5.15 15.68
CA ARG A 161 -12.90 -4.54 14.38
C ARG A 161 -11.93 -4.98 13.30
N LEU A 162 -12.43 -5.17 12.10
CA LEU A 162 -11.64 -5.42 10.91
C LEU A 162 -11.73 -4.20 9.99
N ILE A 163 -10.63 -3.87 9.36
CA ILE A 163 -10.59 -2.87 8.30
C ILE A 163 -10.27 -3.59 7.00
N ALA A 164 -11.12 -3.38 6.00
CA ALA A 164 -10.92 -3.79 4.62
C ALA A 164 -10.64 -2.54 3.80
N ASP A 165 -9.58 -2.54 3.03
CA ASP A 165 -9.22 -1.40 2.18
C ASP A 165 -10.08 -1.29 0.91
N HIS A 166 -10.93 -2.31 0.64
CA HIS A 166 -11.75 -2.40 -0.56
C HIS A 166 -13.08 -3.11 -0.28
N PRO A 167 -14.22 -2.70 -0.90
CA PRO A 167 -15.52 -3.38 -0.71
C PRO A 167 -15.48 -4.88 -0.99
N ALA A 168 -14.81 -5.31 -2.05
CA ALA A 168 -14.70 -6.74 -2.36
C ALA A 168 -13.87 -7.54 -1.34
N ILE A 169 -12.94 -6.89 -0.62
CA ILE A 169 -12.25 -7.48 0.54
C ILE A 169 -13.22 -7.54 1.73
N ALA A 170 -14.00 -6.49 1.96
CA ALA A 170 -15.00 -6.49 3.01
C ALA A 170 -16.06 -7.58 2.80
N ASP A 171 -16.50 -7.82 1.56
CA ASP A 171 -17.43 -8.91 1.22
C ASP A 171 -16.81 -10.29 1.45
N HIS A 172 -15.52 -10.45 1.11
CA HIS A 172 -14.78 -11.67 1.44
C HIS A 172 -14.70 -11.87 2.97
N LEU A 173 -14.32 -10.85 3.73
CA LEU A 173 -14.23 -10.92 5.18
C LEU A 173 -15.60 -11.15 5.86
N ALA A 174 -16.69 -10.76 5.22
CA ALA A 174 -18.05 -11.05 5.70
C ALA A 174 -18.37 -12.55 5.71
N THR A 175 -17.60 -13.37 4.97
CA THR A 175 -17.65 -14.83 5.08
C THR A 175 -16.91 -15.38 6.32
N ARG A 176 -16.14 -14.55 7.02
CA ARG A 176 -15.35 -14.88 8.23
C ARG A 176 -15.98 -14.32 9.49
N ARG A 177 -16.54 -13.10 9.40
CA ARG A 177 -17.03 -12.32 10.54
C ARG A 177 -18.28 -11.54 10.14
N PRO A 178 -19.24 -11.27 11.07
CA PRO A 178 -20.39 -10.41 10.77
C PRO A 178 -20.00 -9.07 10.18
N ARG A 179 -20.73 -8.61 9.16
CA ARG A 179 -20.45 -7.37 8.41
C ARG A 179 -20.36 -6.13 9.31
N SER A 180 -21.10 -6.13 10.43
CA SER A 180 -21.09 -5.06 11.43
C SER A 180 -19.73 -4.88 12.14
N ALA A 181 -18.86 -5.89 12.10
CA ALA A 181 -17.50 -5.82 12.66
C ALA A 181 -16.46 -5.36 11.62
N ILE A 182 -16.86 -5.09 10.38
CA ILE A 182 -15.96 -4.78 9.26
C ILE A 182 -16.22 -3.34 8.79
N ALA A 183 -15.21 -2.50 8.87
CA ALA A 183 -15.18 -1.17 8.25
C ALA A 183 -14.49 -1.25 6.89
N THR A 184 -14.98 -0.50 5.90
CA THR A 184 -14.30 -0.36 4.61
C THR A 184 -13.64 1.01 4.59
N ILE A 185 -12.29 1.04 4.60
CA ILE A 185 -11.50 2.28 4.59
C ILE A 185 -10.38 2.10 3.57
N ALA A 186 -10.50 2.80 2.45
CA ALA A 186 -9.55 2.73 1.35
C ALA A 186 -8.19 3.35 1.70
N TYR A 187 -7.20 3.18 0.83
CA TYR A 187 -5.94 3.90 0.89
C TYR A 187 -6.12 5.33 0.34
N GLY A 188 -5.36 6.28 0.87
CA GLY A 188 -5.45 7.69 0.46
C GLY A 188 -4.33 8.12 -0.48
N ALA A 189 -4.51 9.25 -1.16
CA ALA A 189 -3.44 9.93 -1.89
C ALA A 189 -3.58 11.45 -1.82
N ASP A 190 -2.44 12.13 -1.98
CA ASP A 190 -2.39 13.59 -2.11
C ASP A 190 -2.62 13.99 -3.57
N PRO A 191 -3.44 14.99 -3.86
CA PRO A 191 -3.58 15.48 -5.22
C PRO A 191 -2.28 16.09 -5.73
N VAL A 192 -1.90 15.76 -6.97
CA VAL A 192 -0.77 16.37 -7.66
C VAL A 192 -1.30 17.34 -8.70
N THR A 193 -1.18 18.63 -8.43
CA THR A 193 -1.68 19.71 -9.31
C THR A 193 -0.62 20.27 -10.23
N SER A 194 0.66 20.10 -9.87
CA SER A 194 1.84 20.45 -10.65
C SER A 194 3.02 19.60 -10.24
N ALA A 195 3.97 19.40 -11.15
CA ALA A 195 5.25 18.78 -10.86
C ALA A 195 6.33 19.34 -11.78
N PRO A 196 7.59 19.45 -11.33
CA PRO A 196 8.70 19.89 -12.17
C PRO A 196 8.99 18.86 -13.28
N GLU A 197 9.49 19.32 -14.43
CA GLU A 197 9.85 18.44 -15.55
C GLU A 197 11.28 17.87 -15.42
N GLU A 198 12.15 18.52 -14.64
CA GLU A 198 13.56 18.14 -14.53
C GLU A 198 13.77 16.65 -14.17
N PRO A 199 13.03 16.06 -13.21
CA PRO A 199 13.20 14.64 -12.90
C PRO A 199 12.83 13.72 -14.07
N VAL A 200 11.87 14.13 -14.91
CA VAL A 200 11.45 13.41 -16.11
C VAL A 200 12.54 13.50 -17.17
N ARG A 201 13.03 14.72 -17.45
CA ARG A 201 14.10 14.99 -18.42
C ARG A 201 15.43 14.34 -18.03
N ALA A 202 15.74 14.25 -16.74
CA ALA A 202 16.94 13.58 -16.22
C ALA A 202 16.97 12.07 -16.55
N LEU A 203 15.81 11.46 -16.76
CA LEU A 203 15.68 10.07 -17.22
C LEU A 203 15.65 9.92 -18.76
N GLY A 204 15.90 11.01 -19.51
CA GLY A 204 15.84 11.03 -20.96
C GLY A 204 14.42 10.94 -21.52
N LEU A 205 13.43 11.39 -20.74
CA LEU A 205 12.02 11.37 -21.11
C LEU A 205 11.52 12.77 -21.49
N GLU A 206 10.46 12.81 -22.28
CA GLU A 206 9.72 14.04 -22.60
C GLU A 206 8.30 13.96 -21.99
N PRO A 207 7.80 15.06 -21.37
CA PRO A 207 6.43 15.14 -20.89
C PRO A 207 5.41 14.76 -22.00
N GLY A 208 4.45 13.89 -21.64
CA GLY A 208 3.43 13.40 -22.56
C GLY A 208 3.88 12.30 -23.54
N LYS A 209 5.18 12.03 -23.66
CA LYS A 209 5.72 11.02 -24.58
C LYS A 209 6.14 9.71 -23.91
N TYR A 210 5.52 9.36 -22.81
CA TYR A 210 5.76 8.07 -22.16
C TYR A 210 4.52 7.56 -21.42
N LEU A 211 4.47 6.24 -21.27
CA LEU A 211 3.60 5.52 -20.34
C LEU A 211 4.41 5.15 -19.12
N VAL A 212 3.78 5.08 -17.95
CA VAL A 212 4.47 4.71 -16.69
C VAL A 212 3.76 3.56 -15.97
N SER A 213 4.53 2.59 -15.48
CA SER A 213 4.09 1.54 -14.57
C SER A 213 4.95 1.52 -13.33
N ILE A 214 4.34 1.53 -12.15
CA ILE A 214 5.05 1.54 -10.87
C ILE A 214 4.54 0.38 -10.03
N ALA A 215 5.33 -0.69 -9.95
CA ALA A 215 4.95 -1.91 -9.25
C ALA A 215 6.17 -2.76 -8.90
N ARG A 216 6.02 -3.69 -7.97
CA ARG A 216 6.97 -4.78 -7.81
C ARG A 216 6.99 -5.64 -9.07
N ILE A 217 8.15 -6.09 -9.47
CA ILE A 217 8.30 -6.93 -10.65
C ILE A 217 7.85 -8.37 -10.32
N GLU A 218 6.54 -8.56 -10.21
CA GLU A 218 5.92 -9.85 -9.88
C GLU A 218 4.94 -10.27 -10.98
N PRO A 219 4.74 -11.58 -11.23
CA PRO A 219 3.83 -12.06 -12.27
C PRO A 219 2.39 -11.54 -12.14
N ASP A 220 1.88 -11.44 -10.90
CA ASP A 220 0.54 -10.94 -10.62
C ASP A 220 0.37 -9.43 -10.86
N ASN A 221 1.45 -8.73 -11.15
CA ASN A 221 1.44 -7.32 -11.57
C ASN A 221 1.55 -7.14 -13.10
N ASN A 222 1.62 -8.22 -13.87
CA ASN A 222 1.61 -8.23 -15.35
C ASN A 222 2.68 -7.33 -16.01
N ILE A 223 3.86 -7.18 -15.41
CA ILE A 223 4.91 -6.31 -15.97
C ILE A 223 5.42 -6.85 -17.30
N LEU A 224 5.65 -8.15 -17.41
CA LEU A 224 6.06 -8.78 -18.68
C LEU A 224 5.01 -8.60 -19.78
N PRO A 225 3.72 -8.93 -19.59
CA PRO A 225 2.66 -8.64 -20.55
C PRO A 225 2.55 -7.15 -20.95
N ILE A 226 2.78 -6.22 -20.00
CA ILE A 226 2.78 -4.78 -20.30
C ILE A 226 3.91 -4.42 -21.27
N ILE A 227 5.11 -4.93 -21.03
CA ILE A 227 6.26 -4.69 -21.90
C ILE A 227 6.04 -5.31 -23.29
N GLU A 228 5.58 -6.56 -23.34
CA GLU A 228 5.29 -7.27 -24.60
C GLU A 228 4.22 -6.55 -25.43
N ALA A 229 3.11 -6.12 -24.80
CA ALA A 229 2.06 -5.37 -25.47
C ALA A 229 2.56 -4.02 -26.00
N PHE A 230 3.39 -3.31 -25.20
CA PHE A 230 3.97 -2.04 -25.60
C PHE A 230 4.91 -2.20 -26.80
N ARG A 231 5.73 -3.25 -26.85
CA ARG A 231 6.70 -3.51 -27.92
C ARG A 231 6.11 -4.19 -29.16
N ARG A 232 4.88 -4.67 -29.09
CA ARG A 232 4.25 -5.40 -30.18
C ARG A 232 4.08 -4.58 -31.48
N ARG A 233 4.05 -3.25 -31.33
CA ARG A 233 3.96 -2.31 -32.46
C ARG A 233 5.01 -1.23 -32.31
N ASP A 234 5.45 -0.68 -33.43
CA ASP A 234 6.24 0.55 -33.40
C ASP A 234 5.34 1.72 -32.97
N ARG A 235 5.75 2.44 -31.96
CA ARG A 235 5.06 3.62 -31.40
C ARG A 235 5.91 4.88 -31.48
N GLY A 236 6.87 4.91 -32.40
CA GLY A 236 7.74 6.07 -32.65
C GLY A 236 8.53 6.46 -31.41
N ASP A 237 8.45 7.72 -31.01
CA ASP A 237 9.22 8.27 -29.87
C ASP A 237 8.66 7.92 -28.50
N MET A 238 7.50 7.23 -28.44
CA MET A 238 6.91 6.85 -27.16
C MET A 238 7.81 5.89 -26.39
N LYS A 239 7.92 6.11 -25.08
CA LYS A 239 8.65 5.25 -24.14
C LYS A 239 7.70 4.59 -23.16
N LEU A 240 8.09 3.44 -22.64
CA LEU A 240 7.47 2.85 -21.44
C LEU A 240 8.47 2.94 -20.31
N VAL A 241 8.04 3.52 -19.19
CA VAL A 241 8.85 3.58 -17.95
C VAL A 241 8.30 2.58 -16.96
N VAL A 242 9.15 1.68 -16.48
CA VAL A 242 8.78 0.68 -15.47
C VAL A 242 9.63 0.88 -14.23
N LEU A 243 9.02 1.34 -13.15
CA LEU A 243 9.67 1.46 -11.84
C LEU A 243 9.43 0.19 -11.02
N GLY A 244 10.52 -0.43 -10.57
CA GLY A 244 10.51 -1.61 -9.74
C GLY A 244 11.91 -2.20 -9.61
N THR A 245 12.18 -2.86 -8.51
CA THR A 245 13.48 -3.51 -8.28
C THR A 245 13.58 -4.79 -9.08
N LEU A 246 14.66 -4.93 -9.85
CA LEU A 246 15.01 -6.15 -10.56
C LEU A 246 16.08 -6.93 -9.77
N ASN A 247 15.94 -8.25 -9.76
CA ASN A 247 16.94 -9.19 -9.26
C ASN A 247 17.15 -10.28 -10.30
N ASP A 248 18.33 -10.33 -10.90
CA ASP A 248 18.66 -11.26 -12.00
C ASP A 248 18.71 -12.74 -11.55
N GLU A 249 18.70 -13.02 -10.26
CA GLU A 249 18.56 -14.39 -9.75
C GLU A 249 17.13 -14.93 -9.95
N ILE A 250 16.14 -14.06 -10.10
CA ILE A 250 14.73 -14.43 -10.27
C ILE A 250 14.42 -14.62 -11.78
N PRO A 251 13.97 -15.81 -12.21
CA PRO A 251 13.72 -16.07 -13.64
C PRO A 251 12.75 -15.09 -14.30
N TYR A 252 11.67 -14.70 -13.61
CA TYR A 252 10.70 -13.74 -14.10
C TYR A 252 11.33 -12.35 -14.35
N HIS A 253 12.23 -11.90 -13.47
CA HIS A 253 12.91 -10.61 -13.64
C HIS A 253 13.88 -10.61 -14.84
N ARG A 254 14.53 -11.75 -15.11
CA ARG A 254 15.35 -11.91 -16.34
C ARG A 254 14.48 -11.80 -17.59
N ALA A 255 13.35 -12.52 -17.63
CA ALA A 255 12.41 -12.44 -18.76
C ALA A 255 11.90 -11.01 -18.99
N VAL A 256 11.58 -10.28 -17.91
CA VAL A 256 11.17 -8.87 -17.97
C VAL A 256 12.29 -8.00 -18.57
N ARG A 257 13.54 -8.19 -18.15
CA ARG A 257 14.69 -7.44 -18.67
C ARG A 257 14.95 -7.75 -20.14
N GLU A 258 14.90 -9.01 -20.54
CA GLU A 258 15.08 -9.46 -21.93
C GLU A 258 13.98 -8.90 -22.84
N ALA A 259 12.75 -8.84 -22.34
CA ALA A 259 11.63 -8.28 -23.09
C ALA A 259 11.71 -6.75 -23.27
N ALA A 260 12.46 -6.00 -22.46
CA ALA A 260 12.41 -4.53 -22.41
C ALA A 260 12.89 -3.86 -23.73
N GLY A 261 14.01 -4.28 -24.32
CA GLY A 261 14.61 -3.62 -25.51
C GLY A 261 14.99 -2.15 -25.24
N THR A 262 15.05 -1.31 -26.27
CA THR A 262 15.53 0.09 -26.18
C THR A 262 14.43 1.11 -25.93
N THR A 263 13.18 0.74 -26.09
CA THR A 263 12.02 1.64 -25.91
C THR A 263 11.43 1.59 -24.50
N VAL A 264 11.89 0.65 -23.65
CA VAL A 264 11.45 0.48 -22.27
C VAL A 264 12.58 0.93 -21.33
N ILE A 265 12.30 1.91 -20.49
CA ILE A 265 13.24 2.47 -19.52
C ILE A 265 12.95 1.88 -18.15
N MET A 266 13.93 1.19 -17.56
CA MET A 266 13.81 0.53 -16.26
C MET A 266 14.89 1.06 -15.30
N PRO A 267 14.67 2.21 -14.67
CA PRO A 267 15.67 2.85 -13.80
C PRO A 267 15.80 2.19 -12.42
N GLY A 268 15.04 1.10 -12.19
CA GLY A 268 14.93 0.47 -10.87
C GLY A 268 13.81 1.07 -10.04
N ALA A 269 13.85 0.84 -8.72
CA ALA A 269 12.92 1.48 -7.80
C ALA A 269 13.39 2.90 -7.49
N ILE A 270 12.48 3.85 -7.58
CA ILE A 270 12.70 5.26 -7.19
C ILE A 270 11.83 5.53 -5.97
N TYR A 271 12.45 5.96 -4.87
CA TYR A 271 11.78 6.26 -3.61
C TYR A 271 11.63 7.77 -3.36
N ASP A 272 12.36 8.60 -4.13
CA ASP A 272 12.17 10.04 -4.10
C ASP A 272 10.76 10.42 -4.59
N GLN A 273 9.96 10.92 -3.66
CA GLN A 273 8.56 11.24 -3.90
C GLN A 273 8.36 12.37 -4.92
N ALA A 274 9.30 13.29 -5.02
CA ALA A 274 9.22 14.38 -6.00
C ALA A 274 9.36 13.82 -7.43
N THR A 275 10.35 12.94 -7.65
CA THR A 275 10.56 12.24 -8.92
C THR A 275 9.38 11.35 -9.29
N VAL A 276 8.87 10.55 -8.35
CA VAL A 276 7.73 9.65 -8.60
C VAL A 276 6.45 10.42 -8.94
N LYS A 277 6.19 11.54 -8.25
CA LYS A 277 5.07 12.45 -8.57
C LYS A 277 5.23 13.08 -9.95
N ALA A 278 6.43 13.54 -10.31
CA ALA A 278 6.72 14.11 -11.62
C ALA A 278 6.50 13.08 -12.74
N LEU A 279 6.99 11.85 -12.54
CA LEU A 279 6.80 10.76 -13.51
C LEU A 279 5.32 10.40 -13.73
N ARG A 280 4.49 10.41 -12.69
CA ARG A 280 3.06 10.23 -12.85
C ARG A 280 2.42 11.44 -13.52
N TYR A 281 2.69 12.66 -13.04
CA TYR A 281 2.04 13.86 -13.51
C TYR A 281 2.25 14.12 -15.01
N HIS A 282 3.45 13.87 -15.52
CA HIS A 282 3.82 14.10 -16.92
C HIS A 282 3.64 12.89 -17.84
N ALA A 283 3.20 11.73 -17.33
CA ALA A 283 2.93 10.57 -18.15
C ALA A 283 1.67 10.76 -19.00
N ARG A 284 1.69 10.24 -20.24
CA ARG A 284 0.51 10.15 -21.10
C ARG A 284 -0.60 9.30 -20.49
N ALA A 285 -0.23 8.14 -19.92
CA ALA A 285 -1.13 7.29 -19.17
C ALA A 285 -0.35 6.42 -18.15
N TYR A 286 -1.06 5.94 -17.14
CA TYR A 286 -0.56 5.02 -16.13
C TYR A 286 -0.97 3.59 -16.45
N MET A 287 -0.01 2.66 -16.46
CA MET A 287 -0.23 1.23 -16.72
C MET A 287 -0.39 0.47 -15.40
N HIS A 288 -1.53 -0.17 -15.20
CA HIS A 288 -1.85 -0.90 -13.96
C HIS A 288 -2.22 -2.36 -14.21
N GLY A 289 -1.23 -3.24 -14.14
CA GLY A 289 -1.38 -4.66 -14.44
C GLY A 289 -1.87 -5.56 -13.30
N HIS A 290 -2.07 -5.05 -12.08
CA HIS A 290 -2.37 -5.88 -10.91
C HIS A 290 -3.64 -6.69 -11.07
N THR A 291 -3.53 -8.01 -10.87
CA THR A 291 -4.66 -8.96 -10.95
C THR A 291 -5.28 -9.26 -9.60
N VAL A 292 -4.56 -8.99 -8.51
CA VAL A 292 -4.93 -9.25 -7.12
C VAL A 292 -4.71 -8.03 -6.26
N GLY A 293 -5.41 -7.96 -5.14
CA GLY A 293 -5.23 -6.89 -4.15
C GLY A 293 -6.57 -6.31 -3.69
N GLY A 294 -6.47 -5.19 -3.00
CA GLY A 294 -7.57 -4.32 -2.57
C GLY A 294 -7.47 -2.96 -3.25
N THR A 295 -7.39 -1.89 -2.47
CA THR A 295 -7.08 -0.54 -2.94
C THR A 295 -5.57 -0.41 -3.09
N ASN A 296 -5.07 -0.56 -4.32
CA ASN A 296 -3.64 -0.47 -4.57
C ASN A 296 -3.15 0.98 -4.46
N PRO A 297 -2.18 1.29 -3.57
CA PRO A 297 -1.65 2.63 -3.39
C PRO A 297 -1.20 3.29 -4.68
N SER A 298 -0.48 2.55 -5.53
CA SER A 298 0.08 3.09 -6.77
C SER A 298 -0.99 3.49 -7.79
N LEU A 299 -2.15 2.80 -7.81
CA LEU A 299 -3.30 3.17 -8.63
C LEU A 299 -3.98 4.43 -8.09
N VAL A 300 -4.19 4.52 -6.78
CA VAL A 300 -4.81 5.69 -6.14
C VAL A 300 -3.95 6.94 -6.34
N GLU A 301 -2.62 6.81 -6.21
CA GLU A 301 -1.67 7.89 -6.46
C GLU A 301 -1.64 8.31 -7.93
N ALA A 302 -1.83 7.38 -8.88
CA ALA A 302 -1.97 7.70 -10.30
C ALA A 302 -3.24 8.50 -10.57
N LEU A 303 -4.37 8.13 -9.95
CA LEU A 303 -5.61 8.91 -10.03
C LEU A 303 -5.43 10.32 -9.44
N ALA A 304 -4.75 10.43 -8.30
CA ALA A 304 -4.47 11.72 -7.65
C ALA A 304 -3.55 12.63 -8.48
N ALA A 305 -2.65 12.04 -9.29
CA ALA A 305 -1.85 12.76 -10.27
C ALA A 305 -2.65 13.15 -11.53
N GLY A 306 -3.87 12.62 -11.69
CA GLY A 306 -4.73 12.87 -12.83
C GLY A 306 -4.39 12.04 -14.06
N ASN A 307 -3.76 10.88 -13.91
CA ASN A 307 -3.49 10.01 -15.03
C ASN A 307 -4.77 9.37 -15.57
N MET A 308 -4.92 9.31 -16.89
CA MET A 308 -5.66 8.23 -17.52
C MET A 308 -5.01 6.91 -17.14
N VAL A 309 -5.80 5.88 -16.84
CA VAL A 309 -5.29 4.56 -16.46
C VAL A 309 -5.63 3.52 -17.52
N ILE A 310 -4.66 2.65 -17.85
CA ILE A 310 -4.88 1.42 -18.60
C ILE A 310 -4.74 0.28 -17.60
N ALA A 311 -5.84 -0.32 -17.18
CA ALA A 311 -5.88 -1.27 -16.06
C ALA A 311 -6.28 -2.67 -16.47
N HIS A 312 -5.69 -3.69 -15.80
CA HIS A 312 -6.20 -5.06 -15.91
C HIS A 312 -7.65 -5.12 -15.42
N ASP A 313 -8.50 -5.79 -16.20
CA ASP A 313 -9.94 -5.88 -15.93
C ASP A 313 -10.22 -6.87 -14.80
N ASN A 314 -10.48 -6.32 -13.64
CA ASN A 314 -10.94 -7.05 -12.47
C ASN A 314 -11.74 -6.13 -11.54
N ARG A 315 -12.48 -6.73 -10.62
CA ARG A 315 -13.37 -6.02 -9.71
C ARG A 315 -12.67 -4.98 -8.82
N TYR A 316 -11.38 -5.19 -8.50
CA TYR A 316 -10.60 -4.27 -7.66
C TYR A 316 -10.27 -3.00 -8.43
N ASN A 317 -9.65 -3.14 -9.59
CA ASN A 317 -9.27 -2.02 -10.43
C ASN A 317 -10.49 -1.23 -10.94
N ARG A 318 -11.58 -1.94 -11.27
CA ARG A 318 -12.84 -1.29 -11.68
C ARG A 318 -13.43 -0.41 -10.58
N TRP A 319 -13.43 -0.87 -9.34
CA TRP A 319 -13.94 -0.06 -8.24
C TRP A 319 -13.04 1.14 -7.94
N VAL A 320 -11.71 0.97 -7.98
CA VAL A 320 -10.78 2.07 -7.71
C VAL A 320 -10.81 3.11 -8.82
N ALA A 321 -10.61 2.71 -10.07
CA ALA A 321 -10.39 3.64 -11.18
C ALA A 321 -11.69 4.07 -11.90
N GLY A 322 -12.72 3.21 -11.96
CA GLY A 322 -14.00 3.55 -12.60
C GLY A 322 -13.83 4.09 -14.02
N GLU A 323 -14.38 5.27 -14.27
CA GLU A 323 -14.34 5.97 -15.56
C GLU A 323 -12.97 6.62 -15.88
N ALA A 324 -12.04 6.63 -14.93
CA ALA A 324 -10.68 7.10 -15.15
C ALA A 324 -9.81 6.11 -15.93
N ALA A 325 -10.32 4.91 -16.19
CA ALA A 325 -9.57 3.83 -16.82
C ALA A 325 -10.28 3.24 -18.04
N ILE A 326 -9.46 2.74 -18.97
CA ILE A 326 -9.83 1.73 -19.94
C ILE A 326 -9.22 0.40 -19.54
N TYR A 327 -9.87 -0.71 -19.89
CA TYR A 327 -9.55 -2.01 -19.31
C TYR A 327 -9.09 -3.02 -20.35
N PHE A 328 -8.20 -3.93 -19.93
CA PHE A 328 -7.67 -5.03 -20.74
C PHE A 328 -7.72 -6.36 -19.99
N ASN A 329 -7.79 -7.47 -20.71
CA ASN A 329 -7.80 -8.81 -20.13
C ASN A 329 -6.57 -9.65 -20.53
N ASP A 330 -5.94 -9.32 -21.65
CA ASP A 330 -4.81 -10.03 -22.24
C ASP A 330 -3.86 -9.08 -22.96
N THR A 331 -2.75 -9.60 -23.47
CA THR A 331 -1.72 -8.80 -24.16
C THR A 331 -2.24 -8.15 -25.44
N ASP A 332 -3.19 -8.79 -26.15
CA ASP A 332 -3.75 -8.28 -27.38
C ASP A 332 -4.65 -7.08 -27.15
N SER A 333 -5.60 -7.21 -26.22
CA SER A 333 -6.44 -6.11 -25.80
C SER A 333 -5.62 -4.98 -25.14
N LEU A 334 -4.56 -5.32 -24.39
CA LEU A 334 -3.66 -4.33 -23.81
C LEU A 334 -2.96 -3.50 -24.89
N SER A 335 -2.42 -4.15 -25.94
CA SER A 335 -1.80 -3.44 -27.07
C SER A 335 -2.79 -2.50 -27.76
N ALA A 336 -4.05 -2.93 -27.97
CA ALA A 336 -5.09 -2.08 -28.53
C ALA A 336 -5.45 -0.89 -27.62
N ARG A 337 -5.52 -1.09 -26.31
CA ARG A 337 -5.76 0.00 -25.35
C ARG A 337 -4.62 1.01 -25.28
N ILE A 338 -3.38 0.56 -25.44
CA ILE A 338 -2.24 1.47 -25.58
C ILE A 338 -2.42 2.33 -26.82
N ASP A 339 -2.73 1.74 -27.98
CA ASP A 339 -2.90 2.48 -29.24
C ASP A 339 -4.07 3.50 -29.12
N GLU A 340 -5.18 3.12 -28.50
CA GLU A 340 -6.31 4.01 -28.22
C GLU A 340 -5.90 5.20 -27.36
N ALA A 341 -5.16 4.98 -26.27
CA ALA A 341 -4.65 6.03 -25.41
C ALA A 341 -3.65 6.96 -26.09
N LEU A 342 -2.89 6.46 -27.07
CA LEU A 342 -1.93 7.27 -27.82
C LEU A 342 -2.60 8.10 -28.93
N ALA A 343 -3.68 7.61 -29.53
CA ALA A 343 -4.35 8.24 -30.68
C ALA A 343 -5.46 9.22 -30.29
N ASP A 344 -6.07 9.09 -29.08
CA ASP A 344 -7.25 9.86 -28.68
C ASP A 344 -6.97 10.79 -27.49
N ASP A 345 -6.66 12.06 -27.79
CA ASP A 345 -6.45 13.09 -26.77
C ASP A 345 -7.73 13.41 -25.98
N ALA A 346 -8.89 13.32 -26.61
CA ALA A 346 -10.16 13.58 -25.94
C ALA A 346 -10.48 12.50 -24.90
N LEU A 347 -10.18 11.24 -25.21
CA LEU A 347 -10.26 10.13 -24.24
C LEU A 347 -9.33 10.36 -23.07
N VAL A 348 -8.07 10.69 -23.32
CA VAL A 348 -7.08 10.96 -22.26
C VAL A 348 -7.56 12.11 -21.36
N ALA A 349 -8.01 13.22 -21.93
CA ALA A 349 -8.51 14.37 -21.18
C ALA A 349 -9.74 14.02 -20.33
N ARG A 350 -10.70 13.25 -20.88
CA ARG A 350 -11.89 12.78 -20.16
C ARG A 350 -11.50 11.88 -18.99
N CYS A 351 -10.66 10.87 -19.21
CA CYS A 351 -10.21 9.96 -18.16
C CYS A 351 -9.38 10.69 -17.10
N SER A 352 -8.53 11.64 -17.47
CA SER A 352 -7.76 12.47 -16.53
C SER A 352 -8.64 13.33 -15.64
N LYS A 353 -9.72 13.89 -16.19
CA LYS A 353 -10.73 14.64 -15.41
C LYS A 353 -11.43 13.71 -14.42
N ALA A 354 -11.85 12.53 -14.86
CA ALA A 354 -12.48 11.51 -14.02
C ALA A 354 -11.55 11.03 -12.91
N ALA A 355 -10.24 10.83 -13.21
CA ALA A 355 -9.23 10.44 -12.23
C ALA A 355 -9.12 11.45 -11.07
N ARG A 356 -8.99 12.74 -11.39
CA ARG A 356 -8.93 13.81 -10.37
C ARG A 356 -10.21 13.91 -9.54
N ALA A 357 -11.38 13.73 -10.17
CA ALA A 357 -12.67 13.72 -9.46
C ALA A 357 -12.72 12.52 -8.50
N ARG A 358 -12.43 11.31 -8.99
CA ARG A 358 -12.45 10.08 -8.22
C ARG A 358 -11.50 10.11 -7.01
N ALA A 359 -10.27 10.60 -7.21
CA ALA A 359 -9.29 10.75 -6.13
C ALA A 359 -9.79 11.69 -5.03
N ARG A 360 -10.40 12.84 -5.41
CA ARG A 360 -10.96 13.80 -4.45
C ARG A 360 -12.19 13.28 -3.70
N GLU A 361 -13.02 12.48 -4.33
CA GLU A 361 -14.25 11.96 -3.74
C GLU A 361 -14.03 10.78 -2.81
N ALA A 362 -13.07 9.89 -3.12
CA ALA A 362 -12.97 8.60 -2.46
C ALA A 362 -11.64 8.33 -1.76
N PHE A 363 -10.58 9.09 -2.07
CA PHE A 363 -9.21 8.74 -1.65
C PHE A 363 -8.43 9.89 -1.01
N ARG A 364 -9.11 10.87 -0.42
CA ARG A 364 -8.43 11.94 0.33
C ARG A 364 -7.85 11.39 1.62
N TRP A 365 -6.59 11.67 1.90
CA TRP A 365 -5.95 11.27 3.15
C TRP A 365 -6.72 11.74 4.39
N GLU A 366 -7.24 12.95 4.40
CA GLU A 366 -7.97 13.50 5.54
C GLU A 366 -9.21 12.65 5.89
N ASP A 367 -9.96 12.21 4.88
CA ASP A 367 -11.16 11.39 5.06
C ASP A 367 -10.80 9.98 5.52
N VAL A 368 -9.74 9.40 4.93
CA VAL A 368 -9.19 8.09 5.31
C VAL A 368 -8.72 8.10 6.75
N LEU A 369 -7.87 9.05 7.14
CA LEU A 369 -7.30 9.14 8.48
C LEU A 369 -8.37 9.43 9.54
N SER A 370 -9.35 10.29 9.22
CA SER A 370 -10.50 10.56 10.10
C SER A 370 -11.40 9.33 10.28
N ALA A 371 -11.49 8.43 9.28
CA ALA A 371 -12.22 7.19 9.41
C ALA A 371 -11.52 6.18 10.35
N TYR A 372 -10.20 6.18 10.39
CA TYR A 372 -9.41 5.38 11.34
C TYR A 372 -9.48 5.89 12.79
N GLU A 373 -9.69 7.20 13.00
CA GLU A 373 -9.80 7.79 14.34
C GLU A 373 -11.13 7.42 15.03
N LYS A 374 -12.20 7.11 14.27
CA LYS A 374 -13.56 6.74 14.76
C LYS A 374 -13.62 5.29 15.23
#